data_e512fa78aec99013ada0c4de32cd7bc8
#
_entry.id   e512fa78aec99013ada0c4de32cd7bc8
#
_cell.length_a   1.000
_cell.length_b   1.000
_cell.length_c   1.000
_cell.angle_alpha   90.00
_cell.angle_beta   90.00
_cell.angle_gamma   90.00
#
_symmetry.space_group_name_H-M   'P 1'
#
loop_
_entity.id
_entity.type
_entity.pdbx_description
1 polymer ?
#
loop_
_entity_poly.entity_id
_entity_poly.type
_entity_poly.pdbx_seq_one_letter_code
_entity_poly.pdbx_strand_id
1 'polypeptide(L)'
;MESWNLNGYTLEYDDDTHTYLVDGVIVPSVTQVLQVKFGGMYTNVAPEILKKAGERGTAVHKSIEDYCTKGIDLGTTEVRHFRFLKSYYDLKPVKNEIPIIVCKDDIPVTAGRLDMIIDKGDDRAVADIKTTSTLNKEYLAYQLNLYRLGVLQCYHDLGDITKLYGIHIREDKRKLVEIPINEGIAWDIINEYEREVKQ
;
A
#
# COMPACT_ATOMS: atom_id res chain seq x y z
N MET A 1 -2.09 14.96 -12.99
CA MET A 1 -1.99 13.56 -13.48
C MET A 1 -0.53 13.16 -13.42
N GLU A 2 -0.20 12.09 -12.72
CA GLU A 2 1.14 11.50 -12.66
C GLU A 2 1.22 10.34 -13.65
N SER A 3 2.42 10.04 -14.21
CA SER A 3 2.59 8.97 -15.21
C SER A 3 3.91 8.23 -15.02
N TRP A 4 3.88 6.92 -15.19
CA TRP A 4 5.05 6.02 -15.06
C TRP A 4 5.04 4.95 -16.16
N ASN A 5 6.24 4.54 -16.59
CA ASN A 5 6.41 3.37 -17.45
C ASN A 5 6.82 2.17 -16.59
N LEU A 6 5.94 1.16 -16.49
CA LEU A 6 6.10 -0.02 -15.65
C LEU A 6 5.87 -1.29 -16.48
N ASN A 7 6.86 -2.14 -16.56
CA ASN A 7 6.75 -3.45 -17.23
C ASN A 7 6.14 -3.38 -18.65
N GLY A 8 6.49 -2.34 -19.42
CA GLY A 8 6.01 -2.16 -20.79
C GLY A 8 4.66 -1.45 -20.92
N TYR A 9 4.01 -1.08 -19.80
CA TYR A 9 2.77 -0.33 -19.75
C TYR A 9 3.00 1.11 -19.31
N THR A 10 2.15 2.02 -19.76
CA THR A 10 2.03 3.37 -19.21
C THR A 10 0.96 3.37 -18.14
N LEU A 11 1.36 3.55 -16.87
CA LEU A 11 0.44 3.78 -15.77
C LEU A 11 0.24 5.28 -15.56
N GLU A 12 -0.99 5.72 -15.51
CA GLU A 12 -1.37 7.10 -15.20
C GLU A 12 -2.25 7.12 -13.94
N TYR A 13 -2.11 8.15 -13.12
CA TYR A 13 -2.94 8.37 -11.94
C TYR A 13 -3.51 9.79 -11.94
N ASP A 14 -4.82 9.86 -11.85
CA ASP A 14 -5.55 11.10 -11.64
C ASP A 14 -5.87 11.25 -10.15
N ASP A 15 -5.24 12.23 -9.49
CA ASP A 15 -5.39 12.48 -8.07
C ASP A 15 -6.76 13.08 -7.72
N ASP A 16 -7.39 13.83 -8.63
CA ASP A 16 -8.70 14.45 -8.40
C ASP A 16 -9.82 13.40 -8.35
N THR A 17 -9.74 12.39 -9.19
CA THR A 17 -10.73 11.31 -9.29
C THR A 17 -10.30 10.01 -8.63
N HIS A 18 -9.05 9.93 -8.14
CA HIS A 18 -8.41 8.71 -7.60
C HIS A 18 -8.49 7.52 -8.57
N THR A 19 -8.29 7.80 -9.87
CA THR A 19 -8.44 6.83 -10.94
C THR A 19 -7.08 6.43 -11.51
N TYR A 20 -6.87 5.12 -11.70
CA TYR A 20 -5.72 4.58 -12.41
C TYR A 20 -6.11 4.21 -13.84
N LEU A 21 -5.24 4.58 -14.80
CA LEU A 21 -5.34 4.14 -16.20
C LEU A 21 -4.05 3.41 -16.57
N VAL A 22 -4.19 2.29 -17.28
CA VAL A 22 -3.06 1.57 -17.87
C VAL A 22 -3.26 1.58 -19.38
N ASP A 23 -2.32 2.21 -20.10
CA ASP A 23 -2.41 2.48 -21.55
C ASP A 23 -3.75 3.14 -21.95
N GLY A 24 -4.21 4.10 -21.11
CA GLY A 24 -5.47 4.83 -21.33
C GLY A 24 -6.74 4.07 -20.94
N VAL A 25 -6.64 2.85 -20.42
CA VAL A 25 -7.79 2.05 -19.96
C VAL A 25 -7.89 2.10 -18.44
N ILE A 26 -9.08 2.44 -17.91
CA ILE A 26 -9.33 2.47 -16.46
C ILE A 26 -9.18 1.06 -15.89
N VAL A 27 -8.37 0.94 -14.84
CA VAL A 27 -8.23 -0.28 -14.03
C VAL A 27 -8.60 -0.01 -12.57
N PRO A 28 -9.17 -0.98 -11.84
CA PRO A 28 -9.48 -0.79 -10.44
C PRO A 28 -8.21 -0.58 -9.62
N SER A 29 -8.28 0.26 -8.58
CA SER A 29 -7.21 0.34 -7.59
C SER A 29 -7.19 -0.92 -6.72
N VAL A 30 -6.03 -1.22 -6.12
CA VAL A 30 -5.90 -2.29 -5.09
C VAL A 30 -6.98 -2.13 -4.02
N THR A 31 -7.26 -0.89 -3.56
CA THR A 31 -8.30 -0.63 -2.56
C THR A 31 -9.70 -0.97 -3.07
N GLN A 32 -10.01 -0.67 -4.35
CA GLN A 32 -11.30 -1.05 -4.95
C GLN A 32 -11.45 -2.57 -5.08
N VAL A 33 -10.40 -3.29 -5.47
CA VAL A 33 -10.41 -4.76 -5.49
C VAL A 33 -10.72 -5.32 -4.10
N LEU A 34 -10.14 -4.75 -3.05
CA LEU A 34 -10.38 -5.18 -1.68
C LEU A 34 -11.81 -4.90 -1.17
N GLN A 35 -12.56 -3.97 -1.79
CA GLN A 35 -13.94 -3.66 -1.38
C GLN A 35 -14.89 -4.87 -1.52
N VAL A 36 -14.63 -5.79 -2.45
CA VAL A 36 -15.42 -7.00 -2.63
C VAL A 36 -15.57 -7.76 -1.31
N LYS A 37 -14.47 -7.94 -0.59
CA LYS A 37 -14.45 -8.65 0.70
C LYS A 37 -14.66 -7.73 1.91
N PHE A 38 -14.15 -6.50 1.84
CA PHE A 38 -14.01 -5.62 3.01
C PHE A 38 -14.89 -4.37 2.94
N GLY A 39 -15.73 -4.21 1.91
CA GLY A 39 -16.58 -3.01 1.72
C GLY A 39 -17.53 -2.72 2.89
N GLY A 40 -17.91 -3.75 3.64
CA GLY A 40 -18.76 -3.59 4.83
C GLY A 40 -18.06 -3.12 6.10
N MET A 41 -16.73 -3.01 6.12
CA MET A 41 -15.96 -2.74 7.35
C MET A 41 -16.33 -1.44 8.08
N TYR A 42 -16.79 -0.44 7.36
CA TYR A 42 -17.04 0.90 7.91
C TYR A 42 -18.49 1.37 7.73
N THR A 43 -19.44 0.49 7.42
CA THR A 43 -20.85 0.84 7.19
C THR A 43 -21.53 1.49 8.38
N ASN A 44 -21.05 1.22 9.59
CA ASN A 44 -21.59 1.78 10.85
C ASN A 44 -20.79 3.00 11.34
N VAL A 45 -19.86 3.54 10.57
CA VAL A 45 -19.05 4.70 10.95
C VAL A 45 -19.55 5.93 10.20
N ALA A 46 -19.81 7.02 10.95
CA ALA A 46 -20.29 8.27 10.34
C ALA A 46 -19.29 8.79 9.29
N PRO A 47 -19.79 9.29 8.13
CA PRO A 47 -18.95 9.74 7.02
C PRO A 47 -17.92 10.80 7.42
N GLU A 48 -18.27 11.72 8.33
CA GLU A 48 -17.37 12.76 8.83
C GLU A 48 -16.19 12.19 9.61
N ILE A 49 -16.41 11.07 10.34
CA ILE A 49 -15.35 10.38 11.07
C ILE A 49 -14.40 9.71 10.08
N LEU A 50 -14.94 9.05 9.05
CA LEU A 50 -14.14 8.42 7.99
C LEU A 50 -13.31 9.46 7.21
N LYS A 51 -13.93 10.60 6.87
CA LYS A 51 -13.24 11.70 6.18
C LYS A 51 -12.06 12.21 7.01
N LYS A 52 -12.28 12.55 8.29
CA LYS A 52 -11.21 13.01 9.19
C LYS A 52 -10.10 11.96 9.38
N ALA A 53 -10.48 10.69 9.45
CA ALA A 53 -9.50 9.60 9.55
C ALA A 53 -8.65 9.47 8.28
N GLY A 54 -9.26 9.63 7.11
CA GLY A 54 -8.57 9.66 5.81
C GLY A 54 -7.61 10.84 5.70
N GLU A 55 -8.08 12.07 5.97
CA GLU A 55 -7.25 13.29 5.96
C GLU A 55 -6.04 13.16 6.90
N ARG A 56 -6.26 12.64 8.11
CA ARG A 56 -5.17 12.36 9.04
C ARG A 56 -4.19 11.31 8.50
N GLY A 57 -4.71 10.23 7.94
CA GLY A 57 -3.91 9.18 7.32
C GLY A 57 -2.99 9.75 6.24
N THR A 58 -3.55 10.49 5.29
CA THR A 58 -2.80 11.14 4.20
C THR A 58 -1.71 12.06 4.74
N ALA A 59 -2.02 12.88 5.75
CA ALA A 59 -1.03 13.78 6.36
C ALA A 59 0.13 13.02 7.03
N VAL A 60 -0.16 11.87 7.68
CA VAL A 60 0.87 11.03 8.31
C VAL A 60 1.74 10.35 7.26
N HIS A 61 1.16 9.76 6.22
CA HIS A 61 1.90 9.14 5.12
C HIS A 61 2.84 10.17 4.47
N LYS A 62 2.31 11.36 4.14
CA LYS A 62 3.11 12.44 3.56
C LYS A 62 4.25 12.89 4.46
N SER A 63 4.03 13.01 5.76
CA SER A 63 5.06 13.40 6.72
C SER A 63 6.18 12.37 6.83
N ILE A 64 5.85 11.08 6.76
CA ILE A 64 6.84 9.99 6.80
C ILE A 64 7.58 9.89 5.46
N GLU A 65 6.89 10.06 4.33
CA GLU A 65 7.52 10.14 3.01
C GLU A 65 8.54 11.28 2.96
N ASP A 66 8.15 12.50 3.36
CA ASP A 66 9.03 13.67 3.38
C ASP A 66 10.23 13.46 4.31
N TYR A 67 10.03 12.80 5.45
CA TYR A 67 11.11 12.39 6.32
C TYR A 67 12.08 11.42 5.64
N CYS A 68 11.56 10.39 4.94
CA CYS A 68 12.39 9.39 4.29
C CYS A 68 13.13 9.92 3.06
N THR A 69 12.45 10.72 2.23
CA THR A 69 12.96 11.15 0.91
C THR A 69 13.70 12.49 0.94
N LYS A 70 13.30 13.43 1.82
CA LYS A 70 13.82 14.80 1.89
C LYS A 70 14.53 15.10 3.20
N GLY A 71 14.49 14.20 4.19
CA GLY A 71 15.04 14.44 5.53
C GLY A 71 14.25 15.48 6.35
N ILE A 72 13.02 15.83 5.95
CA ILE A 72 12.18 16.81 6.63
C ILE A 72 11.50 16.15 7.83
N ASP A 73 11.88 16.57 9.04
CA ASP A 73 11.26 16.10 10.28
C ASP A 73 10.33 17.19 10.84
N LEU A 74 9.02 16.99 10.66
CA LEU A 74 8.00 17.91 11.18
C LEU A 74 7.79 17.80 12.70
N GLY A 75 8.47 16.88 13.38
CA GLY A 75 8.38 16.68 14.83
C GLY A 75 7.02 16.14 15.30
N THR A 76 6.18 15.63 14.41
CA THR A 76 4.89 15.03 14.78
C THR A 76 5.11 13.75 15.60
N THR A 77 4.12 13.36 16.38
CA THR A 77 4.20 12.12 17.17
C THR A 77 4.39 10.90 16.28
N GLU A 78 3.71 10.86 15.13
CA GLU A 78 3.78 9.77 14.19
C GLU A 78 5.17 9.65 13.55
N VAL A 79 5.80 10.77 13.15
CA VAL A 79 7.19 10.77 12.64
C VAL A 79 8.16 10.32 13.73
N ARG A 80 8.00 10.76 14.98
CA ARG A 80 8.83 10.27 16.10
C ARG A 80 8.67 8.78 16.33
N HIS A 81 7.44 8.24 16.22
CA HIS A 81 7.16 6.81 16.31
C HIS A 81 7.78 6.03 15.16
N PHE A 82 7.70 6.54 13.93
CA PHE A 82 8.35 5.93 12.77
C PHE A 82 9.88 5.90 12.94
N ARG A 83 10.49 7.01 13.35
CA ARG A 83 11.93 7.08 13.65
C ARG A 83 12.35 6.07 14.70
N PHE A 84 11.55 5.92 15.76
CA PHE A 84 11.81 4.91 16.78
C PHE A 84 11.78 3.50 16.17
N LEU A 85 10.75 3.14 15.41
CA LEU A 85 10.65 1.82 14.77
C LEU A 85 11.81 1.61 13.78
N LYS A 86 12.12 2.63 12.97
CA LYS A 86 13.25 2.60 12.04
C LYS A 86 14.56 2.29 12.74
N SER A 87 14.84 2.97 13.85
CA SER A 87 16.06 2.76 14.63
C SER A 87 16.06 1.41 15.37
N TYR A 88 14.93 1.06 16.00
CA TYR A 88 14.83 -0.14 16.84
C TYR A 88 14.94 -1.45 16.03
N TYR A 89 14.36 -1.47 14.82
CA TYR A 89 14.36 -2.64 13.94
C TYR A 89 15.40 -2.56 12.81
N ASP A 90 16.26 -1.53 12.79
CA ASP A 90 17.22 -1.26 11.70
C ASP A 90 16.56 -1.25 10.31
N LEU A 91 15.42 -0.56 10.20
CA LEU A 91 14.71 -0.45 8.93
C LEU A 91 15.40 0.58 8.04
N LYS A 92 15.65 0.22 6.79
CA LYS A 92 16.27 1.08 5.78
C LYS A 92 15.27 1.31 4.64
N PRO A 93 14.57 2.46 4.61
CA PRO A 93 13.71 2.80 3.48
C PRO A 93 14.53 2.84 2.18
N VAL A 94 14.05 2.09 1.17
CA VAL A 94 14.68 1.97 -0.16
C VAL A 94 13.94 2.83 -1.18
N LYS A 95 12.61 2.71 -1.22
CA LYS A 95 11.73 3.50 -2.07
C LYS A 95 10.44 3.84 -1.32
N ASN A 96 9.83 4.98 -1.65
CA ASN A 96 8.55 5.42 -1.10
C ASN A 96 7.55 5.71 -2.23
N GLU A 97 6.25 5.62 -1.95
CA GLU A 97 5.16 5.96 -2.87
C GLU A 97 5.34 5.29 -4.24
N ILE A 98 5.42 3.97 -4.25
CA ILE A 98 5.81 3.17 -5.41
C ILE A 98 4.56 2.75 -6.18
N PRO A 99 4.39 3.20 -7.43
CA PRO A 99 3.30 2.76 -8.28
C PRO A 99 3.51 1.30 -8.72
N ILE A 100 2.42 0.53 -8.80
CA ILE A 100 2.45 -0.84 -9.30
C ILE A 100 1.27 -1.12 -10.23
N ILE A 101 1.48 -2.09 -11.10
CA ILE A 101 0.42 -2.76 -11.88
C ILE A 101 0.50 -4.24 -11.52
N VAL A 102 -0.64 -4.88 -11.34
CA VAL A 102 -0.75 -6.34 -11.28
C VAL A 102 -1.38 -6.82 -12.59
N CYS A 103 -0.69 -7.70 -13.27
CA CYS A 103 -1.17 -8.35 -14.49
C CYS A 103 -1.53 -9.82 -14.21
N LYS A 104 -2.58 -10.30 -14.87
CA LYS A 104 -2.98 -11.70 -14.93
C LYS A 104 -3.00 -12.10 -16.41
N ASP A 105 -2.21 -13.10 -16.77
CA ASP A 105 -2.05 -13.53 -18.18
C ASP A 105 -1.68 -12.32 -19.10
N ASP A 106 -0.73 -11.51 -18.67
CA ASP A 106 -0.27 -10.26 -19.30
C ASP A 106 -1.35 -9.16 -19.47
N ILE A 107 -2.49 -9.30 -18.81
CA ILE A 107 -3.56 -8.28 -18.81
C ILE A 107 -3.57 -7.54 -17.48
N PRO A 108 -3.45 -6.19 -17.47
CA PRO A 108 -3.59 -5.40 -16.25
C PRO A 108 -4.94 -5.59 -15.59
N VAL A 109 -4.95 -6.03 -14.33
CA VAL A 109 -6.18 -6.31 -13.56
C VAL A 109 -6.37 -5.37 -12.38
N THR A 110 -5.32 -4.77 -11.88
CA THR A 110 -5.38 -3.73 -10.84
C THR A 110 -4.10 -2.92 -10.82
N ALA A 111 -4.20 -1.70 -10.32
CA ALA A 111 -3.05 -0.82 -10.08
C ALA A 111 -3.10 -0.21 -8.68
N GLY A 112 -2.00 0.33 -8.23
CA GLY A 112 -1.96 0.97 -6.93
C GLY A 112 -0.64 1.68 -6.66
N ARG A 113 -0.55 2.28 -5.48
CA ARG A 113 0.67 2.90 -4.98
C ARG A 113 0.89 2.42 -3.54
N LEU A 114 1.99 1.72 -3.31
CA LEU A 114 2.36 1.24 -1.98
C LEU A 114 3.24 2.27 -1.26
N ASP A 115 3.18 2.29 0.06
CA ASP A 115 3.85 3.31 0.85
C ASP A 115 5.38 3.22 0.75
N MET A 116 5.95 2.01 0.93
CA MET A 116 7.40 1.88 0.90
C MET A 116 7.90 0.46 0.66
N ILE A 117 9.14 0.39 0.15
CA ILE A 117 10.01 -0.77 0.21
C ILE A 117 11.10 -0.47 1.23
N ILE A 118 11.36 -1.44 2.12
CA ILE A 118 12.36 -1.35 3.16
C ILE A 118 13.28 -2.56 3.15
N ASP A 119 14.54 -2.36 3.54
CA ASP A 119 15.44 -3.45 3.91
C ASP A 119 15.49 -3.58 5.44
N LYS A 120 15.55 -4.81 5.94
CA LYS A 120 15.74 -5.17 7.34
C LYS A 120 16.65 -6.38 7.44
N GLY A 121 17.91 -6.15 7.80
CA GLY A 121 18.96 -7.16 7.67
C GLY A 121 19.13 -7.54 6.19
N ASP A 122 19.06 -8.83 5.90
CA ASP A 122 19.16 -9.37 4.53
C ASP A 122 17.80 -9.43 3.81
N ASP A 123 16.72 -9.16 4.52
CA ASP A 123 15.37 -9.19 3.96
C ASP A 123 15.00 -7.87 3.29
N ARG A 124 14.37 -7.94 2.12
CA ARG A 124 13.66 -6.85 1.48
C ARG A 124 12.15 -7.03 1.64
N ALA A 125 11.46 -5.96 2.02
CA ALA A 125 10.05 -6.04 2.35
C ALA A 125 9.23 -4.94 1.68
N VAL A 126 7.97 -5.26 1.35
CA VAL A 126 6.90 -4.29 1.17
C VAL A 126 6.37 -3.92 2.55
N ALA A 127 6.23 -2.63 2.81
CA ALA A 127 5.67 -2.13 4.06
C ALA A 127 4.60 -1.08 3.79
N ASP A 128 3.57 -1.10 4.63
CA ASP A 128 2.41 -0.19 4.54
C ASP A 128 2.13 0.43 5.91
N ILE A 129 1.90 1.74 5.92
CA ILE A 129 1.65 2.53 7.13
C ILE A 129 0.15 2.52 7.41
N LYS A 130 -0.22 2.21 8.65
CA LYS A 130 -1.61 2.23 9.11
C LYS A 130 -1.77 3.14 10.32
N THR A 131 -2.73 4.07 10.21
CA THR A 131 -3.07 5.06 11.25
C THR A 131 -4.42 4.77 11.90
N THR A 132 -5.02 3.62 11.61
CA THR A 132 -6.34 3.19 12.14
C THR A 132 -6.29 2.92 13.65
N SER A 133 -7.44 3.03 14.33
CA SER A 133 -7.54 2.73 15.76
C SER A 133 -7.21 1.27 16.08
N THR A 134 -7.63 0.36 15.22
CA THR A 134 -7.33 -1.08 15.29
C THR A 134 -6.76 -1.53 13.95
N LEU A 135 -5.71 -2.33 13.99
CA LEU A 135 -5.12 -2.90 12.79
C LEU A 135 -5.93 -4.12 12.35
N ASN A 136 -6.57 -4.03 11.20
CA ASN A 136 -7.15 -5.20 10.55
C ASN A 136 -6.04 -5.97 9.81
N LYS A 137 -5.56 -7.05 10.43
CA LYS A 137 -4.46 -7.85 9.87
C LYS A 137 -4.89 -8.63 8.63
N GLU A 138 -6.16 -9.04 8.54
CA GLU A 138 -6.67 -9.75 7.37
C GLU A 138 -6.70 -8.82 6.16
N TYR A 139 -7.30 -7.63 6.28
CA TYR A 139 -7.26 -6.61 5.23
C TYR A 139 -5.83 -6.32 4.77
N LEU A 140 -4.94 -6.11 5.73
CA LEU A 140 -3.53 -5.80 5.46
C LEU A 140 -2.81 -6.97 4.75
N ALA A 141 -3.16 -8.22 5.07
CA ALA A 141 -2.60 -9.39 4.40
C ALA A 141 -2.96 -9.42 2.91
N TYR A 142 -4.22 -9.19 2.56
CA TYR A 142 -4.64 -9.09 1.17
C TYR A 142 -3.94 -7.94 0.45
N GLN A 143 -3.92 -6.75 1.06
CA GLN A 143 -3.31 -5.55 0.48
C GLN A 143 -1.82 -5.73 0.20
N LEU A 144 -1.06 -6.18 1.19
CA LEU A 144 0.40 -6.34 1.06
C LEU A 144 0.78 -7.45 0.09
N ASN A 145 0.01 -8.53 0.01
CA ASN A 145 0.27 -9.57 -0.98
C ASN A 145 -0.04 -9.11 -2.41
N LEU A 146 -1.09 -8.28 -2.63
CA LEU A 146 -1.33 -7.62 -3.91
C LEU A 146 -0.19 -6.67 -4.29
N TYR A 147 0.27 -5.84 -3.35
CA TYR A 147 1.41 -4.95 -3.58
C TYR A 147 2.68 -5.73 -3.90
N ARG A 148 2.94 -6.84 -3.19
CA ARG A 148 4.07 -7.70 -3.48
C ARG A 148 4.03 -8.24 -4.91
N LEU A 149 2.88 -8.76 -5.38
CA LEU A 149 2.72 -9.20 -6.77
C LEU A 149 3.08 -8.10 -7.76
N GLY A 150 2.54 -6.90 -7.56
CA GLY A 150 2.83 -5.76 -8.43
C GLY A 150 4.31 -5.37 -8.43
N VAL A 151 4.96 -5.37 -7.25
CA VAL A 151 6.40 -5.07 -7.17
C VAL A 151 7.21 -6.10 -7.94
N LEU A 152 6.95 -7.39 -7.78
CA LEU A 152 7.67 -8.45 -8.48
C LEU A 152 7.48 -8.41 -10.00
N GLN A 153 6.32 -7.95 -10.47
CA GLN A 153 6.04 -7.80 -11.89
C GLN A 153 6.64 -6.52 -12.49
N CYS A 154 6.68 -5.42 -11.72
CA CYS A 154 7.09 -4.10 -12.23
C CYS A 154 8.57 -3.76 -12.01
N TYR A 155 9.24 -4.37 -11.01
CA TYR A 155 10.57 -3.93 -10.55
C TYR A 155 11.55 -5.07 -10.37
N HIS A 156 12.02 -5.62 -11.48
CA HIS A 156 13.01 -6.72 -11.49
C HIS A 156 14.36 -6.33 -10.85
N ASP A 157 14.69 -5.05 -10.82
CA ASP A 157 15.91 -4.49 -10.25
C ASP A 157 15.89 -4.48 -8.70
N LEU A 158 14.71 -4.62 -8.09
CA LEU A 158 14.60 -4.63 -6.63
C LEU A 158 14.89 -6.00 -6.00
N GLY A 159 15.03 -7.05 -6.81
CA GLY A 159 15.22 -8.42 -6.31
C GLY A 159 13.96 -8.97 -5.60
N ASP A 160 14.16 -10.03 -4.83
CA ASP A 160 13.05 -10.71 -4.17
C ASP A 160 12.49 -9.90 -2.99
N ILE A 161 11.17 -9.90 -2.87
CA ILE A 161 10.46 -9.38 -1.69
C ILE A 161 10.18 -10.57 -0.76
N THR A 162 10.94 -10.67 0.31
CA THR A 162 10.94 -11.83 1.24
C THR A 162 10.07 -11.61 2.47
N LYS A 163 9.65 -10.36 2.74
CA LYS A 163 8.85 -10.00 3.91
C LYS A 163 7.75 -8.99 3.59
N LEU A 164 6.72 -8.98 4.42
CA LEU A 164 5.64 -8.00 4.41
C LEU A 164 5.44 -7.42 5.80
N TYR A 165 5.36 -6.09 5.91
CA TYR A 165 5.18 -5.42 7.19
C TYR A 165 4.05 -4.41 7.19
N GLY A 166 3.22 -4.44 8.24
CA GLY A 166 2.38 -3.31 8.63
C GLY A 166 3.09 -2.42 9.64
N ILE A 167 3.18 -1.14 9.36
CA ILE A 167 3.72 -0.13 10.27
C ILE A 167 2.55 0.59 10.91
N HIS A 168 2.10 0.12 12.09
CA HIS A 168 0.94 0.67 12.77
C HIS A 168 1.34 1.81 13.70
N ILE A 169 1.02 3.04 13.30
CA ILE A 169 1.44 4.28 13.99
C ILE A 169 0.22 5.16 14.31
N ARG A 170 0.12 5.55 15.57
CA ARG A 170 -0.81 6.56 16.08
C ARG A 170 -0.14 7.30 17.25
N GLU A 171 -0.89 8.25 17.86
CA GLU A 171 -0.47 8.91 19.10
C GLU A 171 -0.04 7.92 20.18
N ASP A 172 -0.82 6.85 20.37
CA ASP A 172 -0.67 5.85 21.43
C ASP A 172 -0.07 4.52 20.92
N LYS A 173 0.30 4.42 19.64
CA LYS A 173 0.72 3.16 19.02
C LYS A 173 1.93 3.32 18.14
N ARG A 174 2.85 2.35 18.27
CA ARG A 174 3.99 2.16 17.38
C ARG A 174 4.34 0.67 17.33
N LYS A 175 3.93 0.00 16.26
CA LYS A 175 4.17 -1.44 16.09
C LYS A 175 4.61 -1.73 14.67
N LEU A 176 5.62 -2.57 14.55
CA LEU A 176 5.94 -3.27 13.31
C LEU A 176 5.29 -4.65 13.38
N VAL A 177 4.45 -4.98 12.42
CA VAL A 177 3.69 -6.23 12.39
C VAL A 177 4.06 -6.98 11.13
N GLU A 178 4.68 -8.13 11.27
CA GLU A 178 4.96 -9.02 10.14
C GLU A 178 3.67 -9.69 9.67
N ILE A 179 3.48 -9.71 8.36
CA ILE A 179 2.33 -10.32 7.68
C ILE A 179 2.86 -11.48 6.84
N PRO A 180 2.23 -12.65 6.90
CA PRO A 180 2.67 -13.79 6.07
C PRO A 180 2.54 -13.50 4.58
N ILE A 181 3.53 -13.95 3.80
CA ILE A 181 3.41 -14.03 2.35
C ILE A 181 2.46 -15.18 2.02
N ASN A 182 1.42 -14.86 1.28
CA ASN A 182 0.46 -15.82 0.74
C ASN A 182 -0.06 -15.30 -0.61
N GLU A 183 0.61 -15.68 -1.67
CA GLU A 183 0.26 -15.22 -3.02
C GLU A 183 -1.13 -15.69 -3.45
N GLY A 184 -1.58 -16.84 -2.93
CA GLY A 184 -2.92 -17.39 -3.22
C GLY A 184 -4.03 -16.41 -2.87
N ILE A 185 -3.98 -15.75 -1.71
CA ILE A 185 -5.05 -14.80 -1.32
C ILE A 185 -5.11 -13.56 -2.22
N ALA A 186 -3.99 -13.16 -2.81
CA ALA A 186 -3.97 -12.05 -3.75
C ALA A 186 -4.68 -12.41 -5.06
N TRP A 187 -4.45 -13.61 -5.58
CA TRP A 187 -5.18 -14.11 -6.75
C TRP A 187 -6.65 -14.40 -6.46
N ASP A 188 -6.97 -14.92 -5.29
CA ASP A 188 -8.35 -15.19 -4.88
C ASP A 188 -9.19 -13.92 -4.88
N ILE A 189 -8.70 -12.81 -4.32
CA ILE A 189 -9.45 -11.55 -4.29
C ILE A 189 -9.59 -10.91 -5.67
N ILE A 190 -8.57 -11.01 -6.54
CA ILE A 190 -8.68 -10.57 -7.95
C ILE A 190 -9.78 -11.36 -8.66
N ASN A 191 -9.77 -12.69 -8.52
CA ASN A 191 -10.78 -13.56 -9.15
C ASN A 191 -12.19 -13.30 -8.60
N GLU A 192 -12.31 -12.96 -7.31
CA GLU A 192 -13.60 -12.59 -6.70
C GLU A 192 -14.10 -11.27 -7.26
N TYR A 193 -13.25 -10.25 -7.36
CA TYR A 193 -13.57 -8.96 -7.96
C TYR A 193 -14.02 -9.11 -9.42
N GLU A 194 -13.27 -9.86 -10.24
CA GLU A 194 -13.64 -10.10 -11.65
C GLU A 194 -15.01 -10.77 -11.79
N ARG A 195 -15.37 -11.65 -10.86
CA ARG A 195 -16.71 -12.32 -10.88
C ARG A 195 -17.85 -11.35 -10.53
N GLU A 196 -17.62 -10.44 -9.57
CA GLU A 196 -18.64 -9.47 -9.17
C GLU A 196 -18.88 -8.39 -10.23
N VAL A 197 -17.81 -7.90 -10.88
CA VAL A 197 -17.92 -6.87 -11.93
C VAL A 197 -18.52 -7.39 -13.23
N LYS A 198 -18.45 -8.71 -13.49
CA LYS A 198 -19.01 -9.35 -14.70
C LYS A 198 -20.49 -9.76 -14.54
N GLN A 199 -21.10 -9.60 -13.35
CA GLN A 199 -22.53 -9.80 -13.09
C GLN A 199 -23.32 -8.49 -13.27
#